data_10638d37434adf48a08c2ba447749d0c
#
_entry.id   10638d37434adf48a08c2ba447749d0c
#
_cell.length_a   1.000
_cell.length_b   1.000
_cell.length_c   1.000
_cell.angle_alpha   90.00
_cell.angle_beta   90.00
_cell.angle_gamma   90.00
#
_symmetry.space_group_name_H-M   'P 1'
#
loop_
_entity.id
_entity.type
_entity.pdbx_description
1 polymer ?
#
loop_
_entity_poly.entity_id
_entity_poly.type
_entity_poly.pdbx_seq_one_letter_code
_entity_poly.pdbx_strand_id
1 'polypeptide(L)'
;MPTTVGVPRETFPGERRVAIAPRQCEQLKKLGIDVLIENGAGVEAGFPDELYVTRGARFGDRGSVFKESEIVAQVRSLGANPDAGRSDIPLIRPGQVFIGFGEPLTALNEASDLAAAGASVFALELMPRITRAQSMDALSSMATISGYRAVLLGAMQLPKMFPMLMTAAGTVTPAKVFVLGAGVAGLQAIATARRLGAVVSAYDVRTAVKEQVESVGAKFVVLDMEAGSAEGKGGYAKAMDDAFYRRQRQLLTEVLREQDVVITTAAVPGRKAPILITTEMVQAMPSGSVIVDIAAERGGNCEATCPGETVNYGGVIILGPLNVPSAVPFHASQMLSSNITAFLRLLAPNGSLAIDETDEIIRSTLVTHEGRVVHPQVAELIASSSVKGDKVIA
;
A
#
# COMPACT_ATOMS: atom_id res chain seq x y z
N MET A 1 27.16 -20.21 -9.15
CA MET A 1 25.82 -20.81 -9.41
C MET A 1 24.88 -19.66 -9.72
N PRO A 2 23.81 -19.84 -10.50
CA PRO A 2 22.85 -18.78 -10.72
C PRO A 2 22.17 -18.42 -9.40
N THR A 3 21.87 -17.12 -9.21
CA THR A 3 21.11 -16.66 -8.04
C THR A 3 19.71 -17.27 -8.02
N THR A 4 19.31 -17.81 -6.88
CA THR A 4 17.97 -18.38 -6.70
C THR A 4 17.11 -17.42 -5.89
N VAL A 5 15.92 -17.09 -6.41
CA VAL A 5 14.88 -16.34 -5.69
C VAL A 5 13.86 -17.32 -5.13
N GLY A 6 13.75 -17.37 -3.82
CA GLY A 6 12.76 -18.13 -3.08
C GLY A 6 11.48 -17.34 -2.89
N VAL A 7 10.34 -17.99 -3.06
CA VAL A 7 9.01 -17.39 -2.88
C VAL A 7 8.22 -18.26 -1.92
N PRO A 8 8.27 -17.97 -0.62
CA PRO A 8 7.46 -18.67 0.36
C PRO A 8 5.98 -18.28 0.22
N ARG A 9 5.10 -19.15 0.70
CA ARG A 9 3.69 -18.83 0.87
C ARG A 9 3.54 -17.75 1.93
N GLU A 10 2.67 -16.77 1.67
CA GLU A 10 2.36 -15.73 2.64
C GLU A 10 1.64 -16.30 3.87
N THR A 11 2.03 -15.81 5.05
CA THR A 11 1.48 -16.28 6.34
C THR A 11 0.67 -15.19 7.06
N PHE A 12 0.69 -13.95 6.57
CA PHE A 12 -0.14 -12.89 7.13
C PHE A 12 -1.63 -13.22 6.94
N PRO A 13 -2.47 -13.12 7.99
CA PRO A 13 -3.88 -13.45 7.90
C PRO A 13 -4.61 -12.70 6.78
N GLY A 14 -5.25 -13.43 5.87
CA GLY A 14 -5.97 -12.86 4.73
C GLY A 14 -5.08 -12.33 3.60
N GLU A 15 -3.77 -12.52 3.63
CA GLU A 15 -2.91 -12.25 2.47
C GLU A 15 -3.06 -13.33 1.42
N ARG A 16 -3.48 -12.93 0.23
CA ARG A 16 -3.77 -13.82 -0.90
C ARG A 16 -2.85 -13.58 -2.10
N ARG A 17 -2.03 -12.52 -2.04
CA ARG A 17 -1.07 -12.21 -3.09
C ARG A 17 0.13 -13.17 -3.01
N VAL A 18 0.88 -13.23 -4.09
CA VAL A 18 2.18 -13.91 -4.15
C VAL A 18 3.22 -12.93 -4.72
N ALA A 19 4.44 -12.97 -4.20
CA ALA A 19 5.50 -12.03 -4.58
C ALA A 19 5.94 -12.18 -6.04
N ILE A 20 6.02 -13.41 -6.57
CA ILE A 20 6.39 -13.69 -7.96
C ILE A 20 5.26 -14.44 -8.65
N ALA A 21 4.70 -13.88 -9.72
CA ALA A 21 3.69 -14.52 -10.55
C ALA A 21 4.35 -15.38 -11.66
N PRO A 22 3.66 -16.37 -12.25
CA PRO A 22 4.26 -17.32 -13.21
C PRO A 22 4.97 -16.65 -14.39
N ARG A 23 4.41 -15.58 -14.93
CA ARG A 23 5.00 -14.84 -16.06
C ARG A 23 6.41 -14.31 -15.75
N GLN A 24 6.65 -13.89 -14.51
CA GLN A 24 7.93 -13.33 -14.09
C GLN A 24 9.00 -14.41 -13.91
N CYS A 25 8.64 -15.65 -13.63
CA CYS A 25 9.59 -16.75 -13.57
C CYS A 25 10.36 -16.92 -14.90
N GLU A 26 9.65 -16.84 -16.05
CA GLU A 26 10.28 -16.87 -17.37
C GLU A 26 11.22 -15.68 -17.62
N GLN A 27 10.83 -14.48 -17.13
CA GLN A 27 11.66 -13.28 -17.27
C GLN A 27 12.93 -13.37 -16.41
N LEU A 28 12.81 -13.85 -15.16
CA LEU A 28 13.93 -14.06 -14.25
C LEU A 28 14.89 -15.12 -14.79
N LYS A 29 14.38 -16.21 -15.35
CA LYS A 29 15.21 -17.24 -15.98
C LYS A 29 16.04 -16.71 -17.15
N LYS A 30 15.49 -15.79 -17.96
CA LYS A 30 16.24 -15.09 -19.03
C LYS A 30 17.37 -14.20 -18.50
N LEU A 31 17.28 -13.76 -17.24
CA LEU A 31 18.32 -13.01 -16.54
C LEU A 31 19.35 -13.91 -15.84
N GLY A 32 19.22 -15.24 -15.93
CA GLY A 32 20.06 -16.18 -15.21
C GLY A 32 19.70 -16.33 -13.73
N ILE A 33 18.46 -16.00 -13.37
CA ILE A 33 17.94 -16.11 -12.00
C ILE A 33 16.94 -17.28 -11.96
N ASP A 34 17.19 -18.25 -11.10
CA ASP A 34 16.27 -19.37 -10.85
C ASP A 34 15.19 -18.96 -9.84
N VAL A 35 14.01 -19.58 -9.95
CA VAL A 35 12.91 -19.35 -9.00
C VAL A 35 12.52 -20.65 -8.32
N LEU A 36 12.51 -20.65 -6.97
CA LEU A 36 12.07 -21.75 -6.12
C LEU A 36 10.84 -21.30 -5.33
N ILE A 37 9.71 -21.96 -5.55
CA ILE A 37 8.42 -21.57 -4.99
C ILE A 37 7.97 -22.59 -3.95
N GLU A 38 7.44 -22.13 -2.83
CA GLU A 38 6.75 -23.00 -1.88
C GLU A 38 5.46 -23.55 -2.51
N ASN A 39 5.22 -24.85 -2.36
CA ASN A 39 4.03 -25.50 -2.89
C ASN A 39 2.75 -24.75 -2.48
N GLY A 40 1.91 -24.42 -3.46
CA GLY A 40 0.65 -23.72 -3.27
C GLY A 40 0.76 -22.20 -3.00
N ALA A 41 1.94 -21.60 -3.07
CA ALA A 41 2.13 -20.18 -2.76
C ALA A 41 1.30 -19.24 -3.63
N GLY A 42 1.04 -19.60 -4.90
CA GLY A 42 0.27 -18.79 -5.83
C GLY A 42 -1.23 -19.09 -5.89
N VAL A 43 -1.70 -20.14 -5.24
CA VAL A 43 -3.06 -20.68 -5.41
C VAL A 43 -4.14 -19.65 -5.07
N GLU A 44 -4.01 -18.93 -3.94
CA GLU A 44 -4.98 -17.93 -3.53
C GLU A 44 -4.99 -16.69 -4.43
N ALA A 45 -3.91 -16.47 -5.17
CA ALA A 45 -3.84 -15.44 -6.21
C ALA A 45 -4.39 -15.89 -7.57
N GLY A 46 -4.85 -17.14 -7.67
CA GLY A 46 -5.34 -17.73 -8.93
C GLY A 46 -4.23 -18.28 -9.83
N PHE A 47 -3.05 -18.57 -9.27
CA PHE A 47 -1.93 -19.17 -9.96
C PHE A 47 -1.63 -20.56 -9.38
N PRO A 48 -2.23 -21.63 -9.93
CA PRO A 48 -1.90 -22.99 -9.53
C PRO A 48 -0.46 -23.36 -9.91
N ASP A 49 0.10 -24.34 -9.23
CA ASP A 49 1.51 -24.71 -9.32
C ASP A 49 1.93 -25.11 -10.75
N GLU A 50 1.04 -25.72 -11.53
CA GLU A 50 1.27 -26.12 -12.92
C GLU A 50 1.64 -24.93 -13.81
N LEU A 51 1.10 -23.73 -13.55
CA LEU A 51 1.45 -22.53 -14.29
C LEU A 51 2.90 -22.10 -14.07
N TYR A 52 3.43 -22.35 -12.89
CA TYR A 52 4.83 -22.07 -12.55
C TYR A 52 5.78 -23.11 -13.14
N VAL A 53 5.41 -24.40 -13.10
CA VAL A 53 6.18 -25.48 -13.71
C VAL A 53 6.40 -25.21 -15.20
N THR A 54 5.35 -24.82 -15.92
CA THR A 54 5.44 -24.52 -17.37
C THR A 54 6.33 -23.30 -17.66
N ARG A 55 6.63 -22.47 -16.66
CA ARG A 55 7.51 -21.29 -16.75
C ARG A 55 8.90 -21.54 -16.17
N GLY A 56 9.19 -22.78 -15.78
CA GLY A 56 10.51 -23.25 -15.37
C GLY A 56 10.87 -22.91 -13.91
N ALA A 57 9.91 -22.68 -13.04
CA ALA A 57 10.12 -22.60 -11.61
C ALA A 57 10.30 -23.98 -10.99
N ARG A 58 11.10 -24.08 -9.93
CA ARG A 58 11.22 -25.26 -9.08
C ARG A 58 10.27 -25.13 -7.88
N PHE A 59 9.96 -26.25 -7.24
CA PHE A 59 9.11 -26.30 -6.05
C PHE A 59 9.81 -26.94 -4.86
N GLY A 60 9.42 -26.54 -3.67
CA GLY A 60 9.90 -27.09 -2.42
C GLY A 60 8.94 -26.79 -1.27
N ASP A 61 9.27 -27.31 -0.09
CA ASP A 61 8.66 -26.87 1.17
C ASP A 61 9.29 -25.53 1.62
N ARG A 62 8.71 -24.92 2.65
CA ARG A 62 9.19 -23.65 3.19
C ARG A 62 10.66 -23.71 3.62
N GLY A 63 11.08 -24.80 4.29
CA GLY A 63 12.45 -24.98 4.73
C GLY A 63 13.43 -25.03 3.54
N SER A 64 13.08 -25.72 2.46
CA SER A 64 13.88 -25.79 1.23
C SER A 64 13.95 -24.42 0.56
N VAL A 65 12.84 -23.65 0.51
CA VAL A 65 12.81 -22.30 -0.06
C VAL A 65 13.81 -21.39 0.65
N PHE A 66 13.82 -21.37 1.98
CA PHE A 66 14.78 -20.57 2.74
C PHE A 66 16.21 -21.10 2.60
N LYS A 67 16.40 -22.42 2.64
CA LYS A 67 17.72 -23.04 2.60
C LYS A 67 18.44 -22.88 1.27
N GLU A 68 17.73 -22.92 0.14
CA GLU A 68 18.34 -22.98 -1.19
C GLU A 68 18.38 -21.62 -1.89
N SER A 69 17.73 -20.57 -1.34
CA SER A 69 17.62 -19.27 -2.00
C SER A 69 18.58 -18.24 -1.44
N GLU A 70 19.27 -17.50 -2.29
CA GLU A 70 20.05 -16.32 -1.90
C GLU A 70 19.16 -15.13 -1.61
N ILE A 71 18.02 -15.03 -2.32
CA ILE A 71 17.04 -13.95 -2.19
C ILE A 71 15.70 -14.57 -1.84
N VAL A 72 15.03 -14.06 -0.81
CA VAL A 72 13.64 -14.42 -0.47
C VAL A 72 12.74 -13.23 -0.82
N ALA A 73 11.79 -13.44 -1.72
CA ALA A 73 10.80 -12.45 -2.11
C ALA A 73 9.46 -12.76 -1.44
N GLN A 74 8.95 -11.80 -0.66
CA GLN A 74 7.67 -11.89 0.05
C GLN A 74 6.81 -10.68 -0.28
N VAL A 75 5.50 -10.82 -0.13
CA VAL A 75 4.61 -9.65 -0.13
C VAL A 75 4.81 -8.89 1.18
N ARG A 76 4.73 -9.60 2.30
CA ARG A 76 4.94 -9.03 3.65
C ARG A 76 6.09 -9.74 4.34
N SER A 77 7.21 -9.04 4.50
CA SER A 77 8.32 -9.51 5.33
C SER A 77 8.01 -9.34 6.83
N LEU A 78 8.92 -9.76 7.71
CA LEU A 78 8.70 -9.84 9.15
C LEU A 78 8.05 -8.58 9.76
N GLY A 79 8.53 -7.38 9.42
CA GLY A 79 7.99 -6.13 9.99
C GLY A 79 6.54 -5.85 9.58
N ALA A 80 6.12 -6.25 8.39
CA ALA A 80 4.73 -6.17 7.93
C ALA A 80 3.89 -7.43 8.29
N ASN A 81 4.51 -8.42 8.96
CA ASN A 81 3.90 -9.66 9.43
C ASN A 81 4.53 -10.08 10.78
N PRO A 82 4.41 -9.25 11.84
CA PRO A 82 5.19 -9.42 13.07
C PRO A 82 4.86 -10.68 13.86
N ASP A 83 3.63 -11.19 13.76
CA ASP A 83 3.19 -12.36 14.50
C ASP A 83 3.58 -13.67 13.78
N ALA A 84 2.99 -13.94 12.62
CA ALA A 84 3.22 -15.18 11.89
C ALA A 84 4.61 -15.23 11.23
N GLY A 85 5.18 -14.11 10.83
CA GLY A 85 6.50 -14.02 10.20
C GLY A 85 7.67 -14.37 11.12
N ARG A 86 7.49 -14.32 12.46
CA ARG A 86 8.52 -14.71 13.42
C ARG A 86 8.94 -16.18 13.30
N SER A 87 8.05 -17.03 12.82
CA SER A 87 8.38 -18.45 12.57
C SER A 87 9.47 -18.65 11.52
N ASP A 88 9.73 -17.64 10.69
CA ASP A 88 10.76 -17.69 9.64
C ASP A 88 12.16 -17.34 10.15
N ILE A 89 12.29 -16.64 11.28
CA ILE A 89 13.60 -16.20 11.81
C ILE A 89 14.60 -17.35 11.93
N PRO A 90 14.24 -18.55 12.46
CA PRO A 90 15.18 -19.67 12.53
C PRO A 90 15.61 -20.25 11.19
N LEU A 91 14.91 -19.91 10.10
CA LEU A 91 15.22 -20.38 8.73
C LEU A 91 16.16 -19.42 8.01
N ILE A 92 16.33 -18.19 8.53
CA ILE A 92 17.17 -17.16 7.92
C ILE A 92 18.65 -17.57 8.01
N ARG A 93 19.35 -17.41 6.89
CA ARG A 93 20.81 -17.62 6.83
C ARG A 93 21.53 -16.27 6.79
N PRO A 94 22.66 -16.11 7.52
CA PRO A 94 23.47 -14.91 7.41
C PRO A 94 23.83 -14.60 5.95
N GLY A 95 23.69 -13.32 5.56
CA GLY A 95 23.91 -12.86 4.19
C GLY A 95 22.74 -13.07 3.24
N GLN A 96 21.67 -13.72 3.67
CA GLN A 96 20.46 -13.90 2.85
C GLN A 96 19.74 -12.56 2.62
N VAL A 97 19.24 -12.34 1.40
CA VAL A 97 18.55 -11.11 1.00
C VAL A 97 17.04 -11.30 1.09
N PHE A 98 16.33 -10.31 1.62
CA PHE A 98 14.87 -10.25 1.69
C PHE A 98 14.34 -9.05 0.93
N ILE A 99 13.29 -9.25 0.12
CA ILE A 99 12.61 -8.20 -0.65
C ILE A 99 11.12 -8.29 -0.39
N GLY A 100 10.50 -7.19 0.07
CA GLY A 100 9.06 -7.14 0.33
C GLY A 100 8.64 -5.84 1.01
N PHE A 101 7.39 -5.75 1.43
CA PHE A 101 6.95 -4.71 2.36
C PHE A 101 7.37 -5.10 3.78
N GLY A 102 8.06 -4.22 4.48
CA GLY A 102 8.66 -4.50 5.78
C GLY A 102 8.26 -3.54 6.91
N GLU A 103 7.54 -2.46 6.60
CA GLU A 103 7.13 -1.41 7.55
C GLU A 103 8.27 -0.89 8.46
N PRO A 104 9.51 -0.71 7.95
CA PRO A 104 10.70 -0.51 8.78
C PRO A 104 10.68 0.79 9.59
N LEU A 105 9.82 1.76 9.23
CA LEU A 105 9.67 3.02 9.97
C LEU A 105 8.79 2.88 11.22
N THR A 106 8.09 1.76 11.38
CA THR A 106 7.21 1.47 12.52
C THR A 106 7.54 0.14 13.20
N ALA A 107 8.04 -0.85 12.48
CA ALA A 107 8.43 -2.18 12.95
C ALA A 107 9.93 -2.22 13.31
N LEU A 108 10.35 -1.38 14.27
CA LEU A 108 11.77 -1.18 14.62
C LEU A 108 12.42 -2.40 15.26
N ASN A 109 11.66 -3.14 16.06
CA ASN A 109 12.14 -4.39 16.70
C ASN A 109 12.37 -5.46 15.65
N GLU A 110 11.46 -5.62 14.71
CA GLU A 110 11.55 -6.59 13.62
C GLU A 110 12.73 -6.28 12.69
N ALA A 111 13.00 -5.00 12.43
CA ALA A 111 14.21 -4.58 11.70
C ALA A 111 15.48 -4.97 12.46
N SER A 112 15.50 -4.81 13.79
CA SER A 112 16.64 -5.22 14.63
C SER A 112 16.80 -6.74 14.68
N ASP A 113 15.70 -7.50 14.76
CA ASP A 113 15.71 -8.97 14.74
C ASP A 113 16.26 -9.50 13.41
N LEU A 114 15.87 -8.92 12.29
CA LEU A 114 16.38 -9.27 10.95
C LEU A 114 17.87 -8.93 10.80
N ALA A 115 18.31 -7.80 11.34
CA ALA A 115 19.73 -7.46 11.40
C ALA A 115 20.51 -8.49 12.22
N ALA A 116 20.02 -8.85 13.42
CA ALA A 116 20.64 -9.84 14.29
C ALA A 116 20.73 -11.23 13.64
N ALA A 117 19.73 -11.61 12.81
CA ALA A 117 19.76 -12.83 12.00
C ALA A 117 20.74 -12.76 10.81
N GLY A 118 21.38 -11.61 10.58
CA GLY A 118 22.32 -11.40 9.48
C GLY A 118 21.67 -11.22 8.11
N ALA A 119 20.37 -10.90 8.04
CA ALA A 119 19.65 -10.69 6.81
C ALA A 119 19.97 -9.31 6.20
N SER A 120 20.02 -9.25 4.86
CA SER A 120 20.01 -7.99 4.09
C SER A 120 18.59 -7.73 3.59
N VAL A 121 17.93 -6.70 4.11
CA VAL A 121 16.50 -6.47 3.90
C VAL A 121 16.27 -5.23 3.06
N PHE A 122 15.53 -5.39 1.96
CA PHE A 122 15.06 -4.32 1.10
C PHE A 122 13.56 -4.12 1.29
N ALA A 123 13.17 -2.94 1.77
CA ALA A 123 11.77 -2.55 1.96
C ALA A 123 11.26 -1.78 0.72
N LEU A 124 10.29 -2.38 0.02
CA LEU A 124 9.74 -1.82 -1.22
C LEU A 124 9.02 -0.49 -1.02
N GLU A 125 8.50 -0.23 0.17
CA GLU A 125 7.85 1.04 0.52
C GLU A 125 8.81 2.22 0.68
N LEU A 126 10.10 1.97 0.75
CA LEU A 126 11.15 2.99 0.77
C LEU A 126 11.69 3.33 -0.62
N MET A 127 11.08 2.78 -1.69
CA MET A 127 11.46 3.06 -3.07
C MET A 127 11.43 4.57 -3.34
N PRO A 128 12.55 5.19 -3.79
CA PRO A 128 12.60 6.63 -4.05
C PRO A 128 11.73 7.00 -5.25
N ARG A 129 11.09 8.17 -5.18
CA ARG A 129 10.20 8.67 -6.25
C ARG A 129 10.99 9.38 -7.35
N ILE A 130 11.85 8.63 -8.02
CA ILE A 130 12.64 9.08 -9.16
C ILE A 130 12.25 8.31 -10.43
N THR A 131 12.48 8.88 -11.60
CA THR A 131 12.07 8.30 -12.88
C THR A 131 12.58 6.87 -13.08
N ARG A 132 13.84 6.60 -12.70
CA ARG A 132 14.47 5.28 -12.82
C ARG A 132 13.81 4.21 -11.95
N ALA A 133 13.20 4.59 -10.82
CA ALA A 133 12.55 3.69 -9.88
C ALA A 133 11.06 3.45 -10.17
N GLN A 134 10.44 4.15 -11.13
CA GLN A 134 9.00 4.04 -11.39
C GLN A 134 8.52 2.61 -11.64
N SER A 135 9.29 1.80 -12.37
CA SER A 135 8.94 0.39 -12.61
C SER A 135 9.04 -0.50 -11.38
N MET A 136 9.70 -0.01 -10.32
CA MET A 136 9.93 -0.71 -9.05
C MET A 136 8.98 -0.22 -7.95
N ASP A 137 8.16 0.81 -8.20
CA ASP A 137 7.25 1.43 -7.22
C ASP A 137 6.05 0.53 -6.92
N ALA A 138 6.25 -0.37 -5.97
CA ALA A 138 5.24 -1.30 -5.49
C ALA A 138 4.12 -0.59 -4.69
N LEU A 139 4.42 0.53 -4.01
CA LEU A 139 3.40 1.32 -3.32
C LEU A 139 2.38 1.88 -4.29
N SER A 140 2.82 2.48 -5.40
CA SER A 140 1.92 3.02 -6.43
C SER A 140 1.10 1.91 -7.09
N SER A 141 1.70 0.74 -7.34
CA SER A 141 0.99 -0.41 -7.87
C SER A 141 -0.14 -0.87 -6.94
N MET A 142 0.14 -1.01 -5.65
CA MET A 142 -0.86 -1.42 -4.66
C MET A 142 -1.89 -0.32 -4.39
N ALA A 143 -1.49 0.95 -4.39
CA ALA A 143 -2.40 2.09 -4.27
C ALA A 143 -3.43 2.13 -5.42
N THR A 144 -3.01 1.81 -6.65
CA THR A 144 -3.91 1.69 -7.81
C THR A 144 -5.01 0.65 -7.54
N ILE A 145 -4.63 -0.55 -7.08
CA ILE A 145 -5.59 -1.61 -6.74
C ILE A 145 -6.52 -1.17 -5.61
N SER A 146 -5.97 -0.51 -4.58
CA SER A 146 -6.75 -0.01 -3.44
C SER A 146 -7.80 1.01 -3.86
N GLY A 147 -7.44 1.98 -4.71
CA GLY A 147 -8.36 3.00 -5.22
C GLY A 147 -9.49 2.38 -6.06
N TYR A 148 -9.18 1.42 -6.93
CA TYR A 148 -10.18 0.66 -7.67
C TYR A 148 -11.14 -0.08 -6.72
N ARG A 149 -10.61 -0.83 -5.76
CA ARG A 149 -11.42 -1.64 -4.86
C ARG A 149 -12.28 -0.79 -3.91
N ALA A 150 -11.78 0.36 -3.45
CA ALA A 150 -12.53 1.27 -2.59
C ALA A 150 -13.85 1.71 -3.23
N VAL A 151 -13.84 2.04 -4.52
CA VAL A 151 -15.07 2.42 -5.24
C VAL A 151 -16.06 1.27 -5.30
N LEU A 152 -15.60 0.05 -5.58
CA LEU A 152 -16.49 -1.11 -5.62
C LEU A 152 -17.09 -1.42 -4.25
N LEU A 153 -16.32 -1.27 -3.17
CA LEU A 153 -16.83 -1.41 -1.80
C LEU A 153 -17.92 -0.38 -1.51
N GLY A 154 -17.66 0.89 -1.85
CA GLY A 154 -18.66 1.95 -1.71
C GLY A 154 -19.93 1.69 -2.54
N ALA A 155 -19.76 1.25 -3.78
CA ALA A 155 -20.89 0.96 -4.68
C ALA A 155 -21.78 -0.21 -4.20
N MET A 156 -21.15 -1.22 -3.57
CA MET A 156 -21.87 -2.38 -3.03
C MET A 156 -22.69 -2.04 -1.76
N GLN A 157 -22.24 -1.07 -0.98
CA GLN A 157 -22.90 -0.67 0.26
C GLN A 157 -23.95 0.44 0.06
N LEU A 158 -23.77 1.26 -0.97
CA LEU A 158 -24.68 2.37 -1.23
C LEU A 158 -26.06 1.87 -1.68
N PRO A 159 -27.16 2.30 -1.04
CA PRO A 159 -28.52 1.95 -1.48
C PRO A 159 -29.00 2.76 -2.68
N LYS A 160 -28.11 3.29 -3.50
CA LYS A 160 -28.37 4.05 -4.72
C LYS A 160 -27.51 3.54 -5.86
N MET A 161 -27.97 3.73 -7.09
CA MET A 161 -27.20 3.40 -8.28
C MET A 161 -26.14 4.48 -8.57
N PHE A 162 -24.96 4.06 -9.03
CA PHE A 162 -23.92 5.00 -9.44
C PHE A 162 -24.28 5.77 -10.71
N PRO A 163 -24.75 5.11 -11.81
CA PRO A 163 -25.05 5.82 -13.05
C PRO A 163 -26.40 6.51 -13.02
N MET A 164 -26.53 7.54 -13.82
CA MET A 164 -27.82 8.07 -14.25
C MET A 164 -28.49 7.04 -15.16
N LEU A 165 -29.77 6.81 -14.95
CA LEU A 165 -30.60 5.97 -15.82
C LEU A 165 -31.91 6.68 -16.17
N MET A 166 -32.35 6.54 -17.41
CA MET A 166 -33.67 6.93 -17.85
C MET A 166 -34.49 5.67 -18.20
N THR A 167 -35.63 5.49 -17.53
CA THR A 167 -36.49 4.35 -17.68
C THR A 167 -37.95 4.81 -17.88
N ALA A 168 -38.81 3.89 -18.20
CA ALA A 168 -40.27 4.17 -18.25
C ALA A 168 -40.82 4.60 -16.87
N ALA A 169 -40.16 4.24 -15.78
CA ALA A 169 -40.55 4.65 -14.42
C ALA A 169 -39.96 6.03 -14.02
N GLY A 170 -39.19 6.68 -14.88
CA GLY A 170 -38.57 7.99 -14.64
C GLY A 170 -37.07 7.99 -14.69
N THR A 171 -36.48 9.11 -14.25
CA THR A 171 -35.03 9.33 -14.22
C THR A 171 -34.45 9.02 -12.85
N VAL A 172 -33.44 8.15 -12.81
CA VAL A 172 -32.61 7.89 -11.64
C VAL A 172 -31.41 8.82 -11.69
N THR A 173 -31.23 9.67 -10.66
CA THR A 173 -30.07 10.55 -10.55
C THR A 173 -28.80 9.78 -10.19
N PRO A 174 -27.63 10.16 -10.74
CA PRO A 174 -26.38 9.47 -10.42
C PRO A 174 -25.94 9.73 -8.99
N ALA A 175 -25.18 8.79 -8.40
CA ALA A 175 -24.55 8.98 -7.12
C ALA A 175 -23.48 10.08 -7.18
N LYS A 176 -23.35 10.86 -6.10
CA LYS A 176 -22.28 11.83 -5.89
C LYS A 176 -21.17 11.16 -5.08
N VAL A 177 -19.98 11.06 -5.67
CA VAL A 177 -18.79 10.47 -5.05
C VAL A 177 -17.76 11.56 -4.79
N PHE A 178 -17.29 11.64 -3.55
CA PHE A 178 -16.24 12.57 -3.15
C PHE A 178 -14.99 11.82 -2.74
N VAL A 179 -13.83 12.22 -3.30
CA VAL A 179 -12.54 11.58 -3.01
C VAL A 179 -11.66 12.56 -2.23
N LEU A 180 -11.29 12.20 -1.01
CA LEU A 180 -10.36 12.91 -0.14
C LEU A 180 -8.96 12.35 -0.28
N GLY A 181 -8.09 13.15 -0.92
CA GLY A 181 -6.74 12.76 -1.32
C GLY A 181 -6.69 12.35 -2.80
N ALA A 182 -5.91 13.08 -3.60
CA ALA A 182 -5.73 12.84 -5.03
C ALA A 182 -4.32 12.31 -5.35
N GLY A 183 -3.81 11.40 -4.52
CA GLY A 183 -2.65 10.56 -4.85
C GLY A 183 -3.04 9.44 -5.82
N VAL A 184 -2.14 8.46 -6.02
CA VAL A 184 -2.37 7.34 -6.96
C VAL A 184 -3.69 6.60 -6.67
N ALA A 185 -3.96 6.27 -5.40
CA ALA A 185 -5.21 5.62 -5.02
C ALA A 185 -6.43 6.51 -5.29
N GLY A 186 -6.35 7.81 -4.95
CA GLY A 186 -7.45 8.75 -5.18
C GLY A 186 -7.75 8.96 -6.65
N LEU A 187 -6.73 9.17 -7.49
CA LEU A 187 -6.91 9.32 -8.93
C LEU A 187 -7.51 8.06 -9.56
N GLN A 188 -7.09 6.88 -9.12
CA GLN A 188 -7.69 5.62 -9.58
C GLN A 188 -9.14 5.47 -9.09
N ALA A 189 -9.44 5.88 -7.85
CA ALA A 189 -10.81 5.88 -7.33
C ALA A 189 -11.70 6.82 -8.16
N ILE A 190 -11.23 8.03 -8.46
CA ILE A 190 -11.93 8.99 -9.34
C ILE A 190 -12.23 8.35 -10.70
N ALA A 191 -11.22 7.79 -11.36
CA ALA A 191 -11.37 7.18 -12.68
C ALA A 191 -12.36 6.00 -12.64
N THR A 192 -12.32 5.19 -11.57
CA THR A 192 -13.22 4.04 -11.41
C THR A 192 -14.66 4.48 -11.15
N ALA A 193 -14.90 5.43 -10.24
CA ALA A 193 -16.23 5.96 -9.94
C ALA A 193 -16.88 6.63 -11.17
N ARG A 194 -16.08 7.35 -11.96
CA ARG A 194 -16.51 7.93 -13.24
C ARG A 194 -16.92 6.86 -14.24
N ARG A 195 -16.15 5.78 -14.37
CA ARG A 195 -16.50 4.65 -15.25
C ARG A 195 -17.80 3.95 -14.82
N LEU A 196 -18.11 3.94 -13.52
CA LEU A 196 -19.40 3.43 -13.01
C LEU A 196 -20.54 4.43 -13.19
N GLY A 197 -20.29 5.64 -13.72
CA GLY A 197 -21.29 6.64 -14.04
C GLY A 197 -21.64 7.62 -12.93
N ALA A 198 -20.89 7.66 -11.85
CA ALA A 198 -21.07 8.62 -10.76
C ALA A 198 -20.66 10.05 -11.17
N VAL A 199 -21.24 11.04 -10.50
CA VAL A 199 -20.73 12.43 -10.50
C VAL A 199 -19.64 12.52 -9.46
N VAL A 200 -18.39 12.78 -9.90
CA VAL A 200 -17.22 12.71 -9.02
C VAL A 200 -16.64 14.08 -8.78
N SER A 201 -16.35 14.38 -7.53
CA SER A 201 -15.53 15.49 -7.08
C SER A 201 -14.40 15.02 -6.17
N ALA A 202 -13.33 15.81 -6.07
CA ALA A 202 -12.19 15.45 -5.25
C ALA A 202 -11.55 16.68 -4.61
N TYR A 203 -10.91 16.46 -3.47
CA TYR A 203 -10.11 17.47 -2.78
C TYR A 203 -8.74 16.89 -2.41
N ASP A 204 -7.73 17.71 -2.54
CA ASP A 204 -6.39 17.48 -2.01
C ASP A 204 -5.83 18.81 -1.51
N VAL A 205 -5.04 18.78 -0.43
CA VAL A 205 -4.37 19.97 0.09
C VAL A 205 -3.33 20.55 -0.87
N ARG A 206 -2.81 19.71 -1.77
CA ARG A 206 -1.87 20.09 -2.81
C ARG A 206 -2.63 20.56 -4.04
N THR A 207 -2.66 21.86 -4.28
CA THR A 207 -3.34 22.44 -5.47
C THR A 207 -2.70 21.99 -6.79
N ALA A 208 -1.42 21.60 -6.77
CA ALA A 208 -0.70 21.10 -7.94
C ALA A 208 -1.34 19.84 -8.58
N VAL A 209 -2.16 19.06 -7.82
CA VAL A 209 -2.85 17.88 -8.37
C VAL A 209 -4.18 18.20 -9.06
N LYS A 210 -4.61 19.47 -9.10
CA LYS A 210 -5.88 19.90 -9.70
C LYS A 210 -6.02 19.44 -11.15
N GLU A 211 -5.02 19.71 -11.97
CA GLU A 211 -5.02 19.30 -13.37
C GLU A 211 -5.13 17.79 -13.56
N GLN A 212 -4.50 17.02 -12.66
CA GLN A 212 -4.58 15.55 -12.69
C GLN A 212 -6.00 15.08 -12.37
N VAL A 213 -6.68 15.67 -11.37
CA VAL A 213 -8.08 15.37 -11.02
C VAL A 213 -9.02 15.70 -12.19
N GLU A 214 -8.85 16.87 -12.79
CA GLU A 214 -9.68 17.32 -13.91
C GLU A 214 -9.43 16.46 -15.18
N SER A 215 -8.20 16.00 -15.40
CA SER A 215 -7.85 15.14 -16.54
C SER A 215 -8.53 13.75 -16.48
N VAL A 216 -8.82 13.24 -15.29
CA VAL A 216 -9.58 12.01 -15.10
C VAL A 216 -11.09 12.24 -15.01
N GLY A 217 -11.54 13.49 -15.25
CA GLY A 217 -12.93 13.87 -15.43
C GLY A 217 -13.71 14.16 -14.15
N ALA A 218 -13.06 14.48 -13.05
CA ALA A 218 -13.70 14.92 -11.81
C ALA A 218 -13.59 16.43 -11.62
N LYS A 219 -14.49 16.99 -10.80
CA LYS A 219 -14.40 18.38 -10.36
C LYS A 219 -13.43 18.49 -9.20
N PHE A 220 -12.39 19.32 -9.31
CA PHE A 220 -11.55 19.65 -8.16
C PHE A 220 -12.27 20.67 -7.27
N VAL A 221 -12.40 20.34 -5.98
CA VAL A 221 -13.00 21.24 -4.98
C VAL A 221 -11.90 22.15 -4.45
N VAL A 222 -12.04 23.43 -4.65
CA VAL A 222 -11.16 24.46 -4.07
C VAL A 222 -11.83 24.94 -2.79
N LEU A 223 -11.16 24.77 -1.66
CA LEU A 223 -11.59 25.37 -0.39
C LEU A 223 -11.03 26.79 -0.31
N ASP A 224 -11.87 27.73 0.10
CA ASP A 224 -11.46 29.11 0.32
C ASP A 224 -10.64 29.20 1.62
N MET A 225 -9.36 28.94 1.50
CA MET A 225 -8.36 28.91 2.56
C MET A 225 -7.21 29.86 2.19
N GLU A 226 -6.65 30.54 3.18
CA GLU A 226 -5.44 31.36 2.96
C GLU A 226 -4.31 30.48 2.41
N ALA A 227 -3.73 30.91 1.28
CA ALA A 227 -2.81 30.12 0.50
C ALA A 227 -1.47 29.89 1.22
N GLY A 228 -1.27 28.68 1.74
CA GLY A 228 0.03 28.14 2.09
C GLY A 228 0.38 26.96 1.17
N SER A 229 1.64 26.86 0.72
CA SER A 229 2.07 25.66 -0.02
C SER A 229 2.03 24.43 0.90
N ALA A 230 1.08 23.54 0.64
CA ALA A 230 0.90 22.31 1.40
C ALA A 230 1.69 21.12 0.81
N GLU A 231 2.60 21.37 -0.14
CA GLU A 231 3.42 20.34 -0.77
C GLU A 231 4.70 20.07 0.04
N GLY A 232 4.93 18.80 0.39
CA GLY A 232 6.10 18.31 1.12
C GLY A 232 7.07 17.53 0.22
N LYS A 233 8.18 17.08 0.81
CA LYS A 233 9.17 16.24 0.10
C LYS A 233 8.53 14.93 -0.41
N GLY A 234 8.91 14.51 -1.62
CA GLY A 234 8.45 13.25 -2.22
C GLY A 234 6.99 13.25 -2.70
N GLY A 235 6.36 14.44 -2.90
CA GLY A 235 4.99 14.54 -3.40
C GLY A 235 3.91 14.18 -2.37
N TYR A 236 4.25 14.11 -1.07
CA TYR A 236 3.28 13.98 0.02
C TYR A 236 2.85 15.36 0.55
N ALA A 237 1.67 15.40 1.20
CA ALA A 237 1.21 16.63 1.86
C ALA A 237 2.08 16.97 3.07
N LYS A 238 2.35 18.27 3.27
CA LYS A 238 3.01 18.80 4.46
C LYS A 238 2.02 18.88 5.62
N ALA A 239 2.48 18.63 6.84
CA ALA A 239 1.67 18.90 8.04
C ALA A 239 1.46 20.41 8.19
N MET A 240 0.21 20.81 8.45
CA MET A 240 -0.23 22.18 8.64
C MET A 240 -0.58 22.42 10.12
N ASP A 241 -0.90 23.63 10.50
CA ASP A 241 -1.30 23.96 11.87
C ASP A 241 -2.77 23.61 12.19
N ASP A 242 -3.13 23.67 13.46
CA ASP A 242 -4.48 23.33 13.93
C ASP A 242 -5.56 24.29 13.40
N ALA A 243 -5.22 25.56 13.16
CA ALA A 243 -6.16 26.55 12.62
C ALA A 243 -6.53 26.22 11.19
N PHE A 244 -5.54 25.81 10.38
CA PHE A 244 -5.74 25.32 9.03
C PHE A 244 -6.69 24.10 9.03
N TYR A 245 -6.41 23.08 9.86
CA TYR A 245 -7.25 21.88 9.90
C TYR A 245 -8.68 22.16 10.39
N ARG A 246 -8.88 23.09 11.33
CA ARG A 246 -10.23 23.52 11.77
C ARG A 246 -11.00 24.15 10.60
N ARG A 247 -10.39 25.09 9.89
CA ARG A 247 -11.02 25.76 8.75
C ARG A 247 -11.33 24.77 7.62
N GLN A 248 -10.38 23.89 7.31
CA GLN A 248 -10.55 22.83 6.33
C GLN A 248 -11.77 21.95 6.66
N ARG A 249 -11.92 21.51 7.91
CA ARG A 249 -13.05 20.68 8.35
C ARG A 249 -14.39 21.40 8.19
N GLN A 250 -14.47 22.68 8.54
CA GLN A 250 -15.70 23.47 8.34
C GLN A 250 -16.13 23.47 6.88
N LEU A 251 -15.21 23.78 5.97
CA LEU A 251 -15.50 23.86 4.54
C LEU A 251 -15.82 22.47 3.95
N LEU A 252 -15.10 21.43 4.38
CA LEU A 252 -15.38 20.05 3.96
C LEU A 252 -16.74 19.56 4.46
N THR A 253 -17.22 19.99 5.63
CA THR A 253 -18.54 19.61 6.14
C THR A 253 -19.64 20.01 5.16
N GLU A 254 -19.57 21.21 4.58
CA GLU A 254 -20.57 21.64 3.59
C GLU A 254 -20.53 20.78 2.32
N VAL A 255 -19.34 20.36 1.89
CA VAL A 255 -19.20 19.46 0.76
C VAL A 255 -19.80 18.08 1.05
N LEU A 256 -19.51 17.54 2.25
CA LEU A 256 -19.95 16.20 2.66
C LEU A 256 -21.47 16.06 2.79
N ARG A 257 -22.17 17.13 3.13
CA ARG A 257 -23.65 17.15 3.23
C ARG A 257 -24.37 16.71 1.97
N GLU A 258 -23.72 16.78 0.83
CA GLU A 258 -24.30 16.44 -0.47
C GLU A 258 -23.77 15.13 -1.06
N GLN A 259 -22.88 14.41 -0.37
CA GLN A 259 -22.23 13.25 -0.94
C GLN A 259 -22.94 11.95 -0.57
N ASP A 260 -23.04 11.06 -1.53
CA ASP A 260 -23.55 9.70 -1.34
C ASP A 260 -22.41 8.74 -0.92
N VAL A 261 -21.21 8.91 -1.50
CA VAL A 261 -20.03 8.11 -1.16
C VAL A 261 -18.84 9.01 -0.94
N VAL A 262 -18.09 8.77 0.12
CA VAL A 262 -16.80 9.42 0.39
C VAL A 262 -15.70 8.36 0.43
N ILE A 263 -14.63 8.57 -0.30
CA ILE A 263 -13.45 7.71 -0.29
C ILE A 263 -12.27 8.51 0.25
N THR A 264 -11.67 8.05 1.34
CA THR A 264 -10.51 8.70 1.95
C THR A 264 -9.24 7.91 1.67
N THR A 265 -8.19 8.62 1.24
CA THR A 265 -6.94 7.99 0.78
C THR A 265 -5.68 8.68 1.32
N ALA A 266 -5.82 9.58 2.30
CA ALA A 266 -4.70 10.37 2.81
C ALA A 266 -3.85 9.54 3.78
N ALA A 267 -2.72 9.05 3.30
CA ALA A 267 -1.75 8.30 4.10
C ALA A 267 -0.33 8.75 3.78
N VAL A 268 0.53 8.72 4.80
CA VAL A 268 1.97 8.92 4.67
C VAL A 268 2.65 7.69 5.25
N PRO A 269 3.58 7.05 4.51
CA PRO A 269 4.31 5.88 5.01
C PRO A 269 4.97 6.16 6.37
N GLY A 270 4.93 5.18 7.29
CA GLY A 270 5.54 5.29 8.60
C GLY A 270 4.87 6.26 9.58
N ARG A 271 3.68 6.79 9.27
CA ARG A 271 2.94 7.71 10.15
C ARG A 271 1.47 7.32 10.26
N LYS A 272 0.88 7.69 11.40
CA LYS A 272 -0.57 7.60 11.58
C LYS A 272 -1.27 8.51 10.56
N ALA A 273 -2.37 8.04 9.98
CA ALA A 273 -3.17 8.82 9.05
C ALA A 273 -3.78 10.06 9.75
N PRO A 274 -3.86 11.22 9.08
CA PRO A 274 -4.50 12.40 9.64
C PRO A 274 -6.02 12.20 9.70
N ILE A 275 -6.65 12.65 10.78
CA ILE A 275 -8.12 12.70 10.88
C ILE A 275 -8.62 13.90 10.06
N LEU A 276 -9.29 13.60 8.96
CA LEU A 276 -9.86 14.58 8.03
C LEU A 276 -11.38 14.72 8.19
N ILE A 277 -12.06 13.66 8.63
CA ILE A 277 -13.50 13.59 8.85
C ILE A 277 -13.75 13.31 10.33
N THR A 278 -14.37 14.26 11.03
CA THR A 278 -14.77 14.07 12.43
C THR A 278 -16.14 13.41 12.53
N THR A 279 -16.52 12.97 13.72
CA THR A 279 -17.84 12.38 13.98
C THR A 279 -18.97 13.36 13.69
N GLU A 280 -18.80 14.68 13.97
CA GLU A 280 -19.78 15.70 13.62
C GLU A 280 -19.95 15.85 12.10
N MET A 281 -18.86 15.74 11.34
CA MET A 281 -18.91 15.77 9.87
C MET A 281 -19.67 14.55 9.33
N VAL A 282 -19.47 13.37 9.91
CA VAL A 282 -20.23 12.16 9.58
C VAL A 282 -21.72 12.36 9.82
N GLN A 283 -22.10 12.93 10.96
CA GLN A 283 -23.50 13.22 11.30
C GLN A 283 -24.16 14.22 10.35
N ALA A 284 -23.36 15.08 9.68
CA ALA A 284 -23.88 16.03 8.69
C ALA A 284 -24.17 15.39 7.33
N MET A 285 -23.70 14.16 7.07
CA MET A 285 -23.92 13.45 5.82
C MET A 285 -25.34 12.89 5.73
N PRO A 286 -25.88 12.67 4.52
CA PRO A 286 -27.19 12.05 4.34
C PRO A 286 -27.22 10.61 4.89
N SER A 287 -28.33 10.24 5.56
CA SER A 287 -28.54 8.85 5.98
C SER A 287 -28.52 7.91 4.76
N GLY A 288 -27.86 6.78 4.90
CA GLY A 288 -27.61 5.81 3.81
C GLY A 288 -26.39 6.11 2.96
N SER A 289 -25.66 7.22 3.24
CA SER A 289 -24.36 7.46 2.60
C SER A 289 -23.26 6.53 3.14
N VAL A 290 -22.15 6.45 2.40
CA VAL A 290 -21.07 5.50 2.67
C VAL A 290 -19.73 6.21 2.71
N ILE A 291 -18.91 5.90 3.73
CA ILE A 291 -17.50 6.27 3.78
C ILE A 291 -16.66 5.01 3.59
N VAL A 292 -15.69 5.04 2.68
CA VAL A 292 -14.69 3.99 2.52
C VAL A 292 -13.33 4.56 2.87
N ASP A 293 -12.82 4.19 4.03
CA ASP A 293 -11.57 4.71 4.57
C ASP A 293 -10.43 3.71 4.31
N ILE A 294 -9.70 3.87 3.19
CA ILE A 294 -8.58 2.98 2.87
C ILE A 294 -7.30 3.30 3.64
N ALA A 295 -7.31 4.32 4.48
CA ALA A 295 -6.24 4.61 5.42
C ALA A 295 -6.41 3.87 6.77
N ALA A 296 -7.42 3.01 6.91
CA ALA A 296 -7.78 2.32 8.15
C ALA A 296 -6.61 1.56 8.80
N GLU A 297 -5.74 0.90 8.01
CA GLU A 297 -4.53 0.21 8.53
C GLU A 297 -3.58 1.16 9.28
N ARG A 298 -3.67 2.47 9.02
CA ARG A 298 -2.85 3.51 9.65
C ARG A 298 -3.66 4.40 10.60
N GLY A 299 -4.78 3.89 11.11
CA GLY A 299 -5.65 4.58 12.06
C GLY A 299 -6.81 5.35 11.43
N GLY A 300 -6.91 5.38 10.10
CA GLY A 300 -8.02 5.98 9.35
C GLY A 300 -7.97 7.51 9.22
N ASN A 301 -8.66 8.00 8.20
CA ASN A 301 -8.91 9.43 7.98
C ASN A 301 -10.26 9.89 8.56
N CYS A 302 -11.16 8.97 8.89
CA CYS A 302 -12.41 9.24 9.56
C CYS A 302 -12.31 8.79 11.03
N GLU A 303 -12.72 9.68 11.94
CA GLU A 303 -12.64 9.45 13.39
C GLU A 303 -13.47 8.24 13.85
N ALA A 304 -14.58 7.95 13.17
CA ALA A 304 -15.44 6.82 13.46
C ALA A 304 -15.02 5.52 12.74
N THR A 305 -13.89 5.50 12.03
CA THR A 305 -13.37 4.30 11.37
C THR A 305 -12.87 3.28 12.40
N CYS A 306 -13.38 2.05 12.30
CA CYS A 306 -12.85 0.88 13.02
C CYS A 306 -12.09 0.01 12.01
N PRO A 307 -10.77 -0.18 12.15
CA PRO A 307 -9.98 -1.01 11.24
C PRO A 307 -10.49 -2.45 11.17
N GLY A 308 -10.73 -2.95 9.96
CA GLY A 308 -11.27 -4.30 9.70
C GLY A 308 -12.79 -4.43 9.82
N GLU A 309 -13.49 -3.37 10.21
CA GLU A 309 -14.93 -3.42 10.49
C GLU A 309 -15.74 -2.53 9.54
N THR A 310 -17.04 -2.82 9.53
CA THR A 310 -18.08 -1.94 8.95
C THR A 310 -18.94 -1.40 10.08
N VAL A 311 -18.94 -0.09 10.26
CA VAL A 311 -19.66 0.62 11.33
C VAL A 311 -20.83 1.39 10.74
N ASN A 312 -21.98 1.39 11.41
CA ASN A 312 -23.07 2.32 11.13
C ASN A 312 -23.04 3.44 12.19
N TYR A 313 -22.75 4.65 11.75
CA TYR A 313 -22.69 5.83 12.63
C TYR A 313 -23.73 6.86 12.18
N GLY A 314 -24.82 7.01 12.93
CA GLY A 314 -25.89 7.96 12.62
C GLY A 314 -26.59 7.72 11.26
N GLY A 315 -26.63 6.49 10.77
CA GLY A 315 -27.20 6.14 9.47
C GLY A 315 -26.18 6.18 8.30
N VAL A 316 -24.93 6.57 8.55
CA VAL A 316 -23.82 6.53 7.59
C VAL A 316 -23.05 5.22 7.79
N ILE A 317 -22.82 4.48 6.71
CA ILE A 317 -22.02 3.25 6.72
C ILE A 317 -20.54 3.61 6.52
N ILE A 318 -19.69 3.20 7.46
CA ILE A 318 -18.25 3.46 7.42
C ILE A 318 -17.52 2.12 7.30
N LEU A 319 -16.77 1.95 6.22
CA LEU A 319 -15.94 0.78 5.98
C LEU A 319 -14.49 1.14 6.26
N GLY A 320 -13.85 0.37 7.16
CA GLY A 320 -12.41 0.43 7.45
C GLY A 320 -11.66 -0.78 6.90
N PRO A 321 -11.61 -1.02 5.58
CA PRO A 321 -11.05 -2.24 5.03
C PRO A 321 -9.54 -2.33 5.28
N LEU A 322 -9.06 -3.55 5.60
CA LEU A 322 -7.65 -3.88 5.74
C LEU A 322 -7.18 -4.66 4.52
N ASN A 323 -5.89 -4.57 4.24
CA ASN A 323 -5.20 -5.32 3.17
C ASN A 323 -5.96 -5.28 1.83
N VAL A 324 -6.43 -4.09 1.45
CA VAL A 324 -7.31 -3.88 0.29
C VAL A 324 -6.76 -4.50 -1.01
N PRO A 325 -5.45 -4.42 -1.33
CA PRO A 325 -4.92 -5.04 -2.54
C PRO A 325 -5.08 -6.57 -2.59
N SER A 326 -5.07 -7.23 -1.43
CA SER A 326 -5.25 -8.68 -1.33
C SER A 326 -6.66 -9.15 -1.72
N ALA A 327 -7.64 -8.25 -1.77
CA ALA A 327 -8.99 -8.55 -2.26
C ALA A 327 -9.07 -8.69 -3.81
N VAL A 328 -8.00 -8.30 -4.53
CA VAL A 328 -7.86 -8.48 -5.99
C VAL A 328 -6.51 -9.16 -6.25
N PRO A 329 -6.28 -10.37 -5.70
CA PRO A 329 -4.95 -10.94 -5.55
C PRO A 329 -4.29 -11.26 -6.89
N PHE A 330 -5.05 -11.64 -7.92
CA PHE A 330 -4.52 -11.96 -9.25
C PHE A 330 -3.75 -10.78 -9.87
N HIS A 331 -4.41 -9.64 -10.05
CA HIS A 331 -3.77 -8.47 -10.65
C HIS A 331 -2.79 -7.79 -9.70
N ALA A 332 -3.08 -7.78 -8.40
CA ALA A 332 -2.17 -7.24 -7.41
C ALA A 332 -0.83 -8.01 -7.40
N SER A 333 -0.87 -9.35 -7.49
CA SER A 333 0.35 -10.17 -7.60
C SER A 333 1.08 -9.93 -8.93
N GLN A 334 0.37 -9.80 -10.04
CA GLN A 334 1.01 -9.49 -11.33
C GLN A 334 1.76 -8.15 -11.31
N MET A 335 1.15 -7.10 -10.74
CA MET A 335 1.77 -5.78 -10.64
C MET A 335 2.96 -5.81 -9.67
N LEU A 336 2.77 -6.34 -8.48
CA LEU A 336 3.83 -6.46 -7.46
C LEU A 336 5.02 -7.29 -7.99
N SER A 337 4.74 -8.44 -8.60
CA SER A 337 5.76 -9.30 -9.18
C SER A 337 6.55 -8.59 -10.29
N SER A 338 5.91 -7.73 -11.08
CA SER A 338 6.60 -6.90 -12.07
C SER A 338 7.53 -5.88 -11.40
N ASN A 339 7.10 -5.25 -10.31
CA ASN A 339 7.93 -4.32 -9.54
C ASN A 339 9.14 -5.02 -8.91
N ILE A 340 8.92 -6.18 -8.27
CA ILE A 340 9.99 -7.00 -7.69
C ILE A 340 10.96 -7.46 -8.79
N THR A 341 10.47 -7.91 -9.94
CA THR A 341 11.32 -8.32 -11.06
C THR A 341 12.19 -7.17 -11.60
N ALA A 342 11.62 -5.96 -11.66
CA ALA A 342 12.38 -4.77 -12.06
C ALA A 342 13.50 -4.46 -11.03
N PHE A 343 13.22 -4.61 -9.74
CA PHE A 343 14.20 -4.44 -8.68
C PHE A 343 15.27 -5.55 -8.68
N LEU A 344 14.88 -6.80 -8.93
CA LEU A 344 15.82 -7.91 -9.05
C LEU A 344 16.80 -7.74 -10.22
N ARG A 345 16.39 -7.09 -11.32
CA ARG A 345 17.31 -6.73 -12.42
C ARG A 345 18.38 -5.75 -11.99
N LEU A 346 18.08 -4.88 -11.03
CA LEU A 346 19.06 -3.96 -10.45
C LEU A 346 20.01 -4.69 -9.50
N LEU A 347 19.47 -5.59 -8.65
CA LEU A 347 20.24 -6.34 -7.66
C LEU A 347 21.06 -7.48 -8.25
N ALA A 348 20.65 -8.06 -9.39
CA ALA A 348 21.33 -9.19 -10.03
C ALA A 348 21.36 -9.01 -11.56
N PRO A 349 22.06 -7.99 -12.08
CA PRO A 349 21.98 -7.61 -13.50
C PRO A 349 22.47 -8.70 -14.45
N ASN A 350 23.38 -9.56 -14.01
CA ASN A 350 23.96 -10.67 -14.78
C ASN A 350 23.65 -12.04 -14.14
N GLY A 351 22.52 -12.16 -13.44
CA GLY A 351 22.16 -13.38 -12.73
C GLY A 351 22.98 -13.66 -11.47
N SER A 352 23.81 -12.72 -11.04
CA SER A 352 24.60 -12.78 -9.81
C SER A 352 24.26 -11.62 -8.90
N LEU A 353 23.92 -11.92 -7.65
CA LEU A 353 23.58 -10.91 -6.65
C LEU A 353 24.76 -9.95 -6.41
N ALA A 354 24.51 -8.64 -6.50
CA ALA A 354 25.45 -7.56 -6.22
C ALA A 354 24.72 -6.40 -5.53
N ILE A 355 25.06 -6.13 -4.27
CA ILE A 355 24.52 -5.01 -3.50
C ILE A 355 25.47 -3.83 -3.66
N ASP A 356 25.12 -2.90 -4.55
CA ASP A 356 25.90 -1.66 -4.75
C ASP A 356 25.29 -0.52 -3.92
N GLU A 357 25.82 -0.28 -2.73
CA GLU A 357 25.36 0.77 -1.83
C GLU A 357 25.61 2.19 -2.37
N THR A 358 26.32 2.35 -3.47
CA THR A 358 26.47 3.67 -4.13
C THR A 358 25.26 4.02 -4.96
N ASP A 359 24.45 3.03 -5.39
CA ASP A 359 23.19 3.24 -6.10
C ASP A 359 22.13 3.83 -5.17
N GLU A 360 21.48 4.93 -5.58
CA GLU A 360 20.47 5.63 -4.80
C GLU A 360 19.26 4.75 -4.45
N ILE A 361 18.83 3.88 -5.39
CA ILE A 361 17.65 3.01 -5.19
C ILE A 361 17.98 1.94 -4.14
N ILE A 362 19.15 1.31 -4.27
CA ILE A 362 19.63 0.29 -3.33
C ILE A 362 19.76 0.90 -1.94
N ARG A 363 20.50 2.02 -1.82
CA ARG A 363 20.70 2.70 -0.54
C ARG A 363 19.41 3.16 0.12
N SER A 364 18.43 3.63 -0.66
CA SER A 364 17.14 4.10 -0.11
C SER A 364 16.24 2.97 0.37
N THR A 365 16.37 1.76 -0.19
CA THR A 365 15.52 0.61 0.14
C THR A 365 16.16 -0.37 1.12
N LEU A 366 17.50 -0.33 1.27
CA LEU A 366 18.27 -1.22 2.16
C LEU A 366 18.07 -0.83 3.62
N VAL A 367 17.42 -1.68 4.38
CA VAL A 367 17.10 -1.47 5.81
C VAL A 367 18.19 -2.06 6.71
N THR A 368 18.55 -3.33 6.46
CA THR A 368 19.58 -4.05 7.22
C THR A 368 20.59 -4.65 6.28
N HIS A 369 21.86 -4.68 6.70
CA HIS A 369 22.95 -5.29 5.98
C HIS A 369 24.09 -5.65 6.93
N GLU A 370 24.78 -6.79 6.70
CA GLU A 370 25.93 -7.24 7.49
C GLU A 370 25.72 -7.18 9.00
N GLY A 371 24.53 -7.63 9.46
CA GLY A 371 24.21 -7.69 10.89
C GLY A 371 23.86 -6.34 11.53
N ARG A 372 23.63 -5.29 10.74
CA ARG A 372 23.35 -3.93 11.23
C ARG A 372 22.14 -3.33 10.54
N VAL A 373 21.44 -2.42 11.22
CA VAL A 373 20.46 -1.52 10.60
C VAL A 373 21.24 -0.38 9.93
N VAL A 374 21.17 -0.32 8.60
CA VAL A 374 21.97 0.63 7.80
C VAL A 374 21.15 1.82 7.27
N HIS A 375 19.82 1.70 7.20
CA HIS A 375 18.97 2.79 6.74
C HIS A 375 18.96 3.95 7.75
N PRO A 376 19.38 5.18 7.37
CA PRO A 376 19.62 6.27 8.32
C PRO A 376 18.41 6.61 9.19
N GLN A 377 17.22 6.74 8.57
CA GLN A 377 15.99 7.09 9.29
C GLN A 377 15.56 6.00 10.26
N VAL A 378 15.69 4.71 9.89
CA VAL A 378 15.34 3.59 10.76
C VAL A 378 16.31 3.53 11.96
N ALA A 379 17.60 3.69 11.73
CA ALA A 379 18.61 3.72 12.78
C ALA A 379 18.37 4.89 13.77
N GLU A 380 18.01 6.07 13.27
CA GLU A 380 17.66 7.24 14.11
C GLU A 380 16.40 6.95 14.97
N LEU A 381 15.37 6.34 14.39
CA LEU A 381 14.15 5.97 15.13
C LEU A 381 14.43 4.95 16.22
N ILE A 382 15.26 3.94 15.97
CA ILE A 382 15.68 2.94 16.98
C ILE A 382 16.46 3.63 18.11
N ALA A 383 17.43 4.48 17.79
CA ALA A 383 18.19 5.21 18.79
C ALA A 383 17.30 6.12 19.67
N SER A 384 16.32 6.77 19.04
CA SER A 384 15.37 7.67 19.75
C SER A 384 14.40 6.90 20.65
N SER A 385 14.01 5.68 20.28
CA SER A 385 13.12 4.83 21.10
C SER A 385 13.85 4.26 22.32
N SER A 386 15.10 3.89 22.20
CA SER A 386 15.94 3.39 23.31
C SER A 386 16.14 4.44 24.41
N VAL A 387 16.33 5.71 24.04
CA VAL A 387 16.47 6.83 25.01
C VAL A 387 15.18 7.13 25.79
N LYS A 388 14.01 6.81 25.22
CA LYS A 388 12.72 6.99 25.92
C LYS A 388 12.42 5.86 26.91
N GLY A 389 12.90 4.65 26.65
CA GLY A 389 12.77 3.50 27.54
C GLY A 389 13.52 3.68 28.87
N ASP A 390 14.68 4.29 28.85
CA ASP A 390 15.52 4.52 30.05
C ASP A 390 15.01 5.64 30.99
N LYS A 391 14.06 6.49 30.51
CA LYS A 391 13.50 7.59 31.34
C LYS A 391 12.25 7.19 32.14
N VAL A 392 11.73 5.97 32.01
CA VAL A 392 10.54 5.47 32.71
C VAL A 392 10.90 4.63 33.94
N ILE A 393 12.19 4.37 34.18
CA ILE A 393 12.69 3.53 35.30
C ILE A 393 13.56 4.38 36.30
N ALA A 394 13.34 5.68 36.36
CA ALA A 394 13.99 6.53 37.35
C ALA A 394 12.97 7.28 38.20
#